data_7c07b934aefa2d4c76d8ad5975f16869
#
_entry.id   7c07b934aefa2d4c76d8ad5975f16869
#
_cell.length_a   1.000
_cell.length_b   1.000
_cell.length_c   1.000
_cell.angle_alpha   90.00
_cell.angle_beta   90.00
_cell.angle_gamma   90.00
#
_symmetry.space_group_name_H-M   'P 1'
#
loop_
_entity.id
_entity.type
_entity.pdbx_description
1 polymer ?
#
loop_
_entity_poly.entity_id
_entity_poly.type
_entity_poly.pdbx_seq_one_letter_code
_entity_poly.pdbx_strand_id
1 'polypeptide(L)'
;MDNRFTDIIQLIKESRSNAIKAVNAELINLYWNIGEYISKKIEQSEWGDSVVAELANFIQTHEPEIKGFSDKNIWRMKQFYETYKNFPKLSPLVREISWTNNLLIFSRSKTIEEMEFYLKIAKQENYSKRELDRQISAGFFERTMIGNSKLAPAVRESKNDLSATFKDSYVFEFLNLPETHSESDLQRGLVRQMKNFILELGKDFLFIGEEYKLQVGNNDFYIDLLFYHRGLQCLVAFELKADKFKPDHLGQLNFYLEALDRDVKKQNENPSIGVLLCKDKDSEVVEYALSRSLSPTMVSEYKTQLPDKKLLQQKLHELFDTEMDDK
;
A
#
# COMPACT_ATOMS: atom_id res chain seq x y z
N MET A 1 -28.50 -9.48 16.62
CA MET A 1 -28.86 -8.08 16.24
C MET A 1 -30.03 -8.15 15.27
N ASP A 2 -30.98 -7.26 15.43
CA ASP A 2 -32.20 -7.27 14.61
C ASP A 2 -31.88 -6.79 13.19
N ASN A 3 -31.88 -7.68 12.20
CA ASN A 3 -31.53 -7.40 10.81
C ASN A 3 -32.52 -6.41 10.12
N ARG A 4 -33.65 -6.11 10.72
CA ARG A 4 -34.71 -5.27 10.13
C ARG A 4 -34.31 -3.82 9.91
N PHE A 5 -33.29 -3.32 10.59
CA PHE A 5 -32.85 -1.92 10.48
C PHE A 5 -31.51 -1.76 9.76
N THR A 6 -30.88 -2.86 9.36
CA THR A 6 -29.55 -2.86 8.70
C THR A 6 -29.57 -2.06 7.40
N ASP A 7 -30.61 -2.22 6.60
CA ASP A 7 -30.76 -1.53 5.31
C ASP A 7 -30.91 -0.01 5.49
N ILE A 8 -31.65 0.43 6.52
CA ILE A 8 -31.79 1.86 6.82
C ILE A 8 -30.45 2.44 7.31
N ILE A 9 -29.72 1.71 8.15
CA ILE A 9 -28.41 2.13 8.60
C ILE A 9 -27.45 2.25 7.41
N GLN A 10 -27.51 1.31 6.47
CA GLN A 10 -26.70 1.34 5.25
C GLN A 10 -27.05 2.57 4.39
N LEU A 11 -28.31 2.83 4.14
CA LEU A 11 -28.79 4.02 3.42
C LEU A 11 -28.31 5.33 4.07
N ILE A 12 -28.38 5.41 5.40
CA ILE A 12 -27.88 6.58 6.14
C ILE A 12 -26.38 6.76 5.94
N LYS A 13 -25.60 5.67 6.03
CA LYS A 13 -24.14 5.70 5.83
C LYS A 13 -23.77 6.12 4.42
N GLU A 14 -24.43 5.57 3.42
CA GLU A 14 -24.20 5.89 2.01
C GLU A 14 -24.54 7.36 1.70
N SER A 15 -25.70 7.83 2.16
CA SER A 15 -26.12 9.23 1.98
C SER A 15 -25.13 10.21 2.62
N ARG A 16 -24.68 9.92 3.86
CA ARG A 16 -23.65 10.73 4.54
C ARG A 16 -22.33 10.71 3.79
N SER A 17 -21.89 9.55 3.32
CA SER A 17 -20.66 9.41 2.52
C SER A 17 -20.75 10.23 1.23
N ASN A 18 -21.86 10.16 0.51
CA ASN A 18 -22.09 10.90 -0.73
C ASN A 18 -22.10 12.42 -0.49
N ALA A 19 -22.74 12.89 0.57
CA ALA A 19 -22.73 14.30 0.95
C ALA A 19 -21.31 14.81 1.24
N ILE A 20 -20.53 14.06 1.99
CA ILE A 20 -19.13 14.41 2.28
C ILE A 20 -18.28 14.46 0.98
N LYS A 21 -18.46 13.49 0.09
CA LYS A 21 -17.76 13.47 -1.21
C LYS A 21 -18.13 14.67 -2.07
N ALA A 22 -19.40 15.05 -2.13
CA ALA A 22 -19.86 16.21 -2.88
C ALA A 22 -19.27 17.52 -2.34
N VAL A 23 -19.30 17.73 -1.03
CA VAL A 23 -18.68 18.90 -0.39
C VAL A 23 -17.18 18.96 -0.65
N ASN A 24 -16.49 17.81 -0.57
CA ASN A 24 -15.06 17.73 -0.86
C ASN A 24 -14.75 18.10 -2.32
N ALA A 25 -15.53 17.59 -3.28
CA ALA A 25 -15.36 17.89 -4.70
C ALA A 25 -15.52 19.38 -5.00
N GLU A 26 -16.52 20.04 -4.40
CA GLU A 26 -16.73 21.50 -4.53
C GLU A 26 -15.57 22.30 -3.91
N LEU A 27 -15.05 21.87 -2.77
CA LEU A 27 -13.90 22.50 -2.14
C LEU A 27 -12.65 22.40 -3.04
N ILE A 28 -12.40 21.24 -3.64
CA ILE A 28 -11.26 21.06 -4.55
C ILE A 28 -11.45 21.89 -5.83
N ASN A 29 -12.67 21.98 -6.36
CA ASN A 29 -12.98 22.86 -7.48
C ASN A 29 -12.70 24.33 -7.16
N LEU A 30 -13.11 24.79 -5.98
CA LEU A 30 -12.83 26.14 -5.51
C LEU A 30 -11.31 26.40 -5.46
N TYR A 31 -10.55 25.47 -4.87
CA TYR A 31 -9.09 25.59 -4.76
C TYR A 31 -8.38 25.57 -6.12
N TRP A 32 -8.89 24.76 -7.04
CA TRP A 32 -8.44 24.76 -8.43
C TRP A 32 -8.64 26.13 -9.10
N ASN A 33 -9.86 26.68 -9.00
CA ASN A 33 -10.21 27.97 -9.62
C ASN A 33 -9.41 29.13 -9.03
N ILE A 34 -9.18 29.13 -7.71
CA ILE A 34 -8.32 30.13 -7.05
C ILE A 34 -6.87 29.98 -7.55
N GLY A 35 -6.37 28.74 -7.61
CA GLY A 35 -5.02 28.46 -8.09
C GLY A 35 -4.83 28.91 -9.55
N GLU A 36 -5.82 28.65 -10.41
CA GLU A 36 -5.84 29.11 -11.80
C GLU A 36 -5.82 30.63 -11.90
N TYR A 37 -6.69 31.29 -11.13
CA TYR A 37 -6.79 32.76 -11.13
C TYR A 37 -5.46 33.40 -10.75
N ILE A 38 -4.84 32.93 -9.67
CA ILE A 38 -3.57 33.45 -9.18
C ILE A 38 -2.43 33.16 -10.17
N SER A 39 -2.39 31.95 -10.73
CA SER A 39 -1.38 31.58 -11.73
C SER A 39 -1.44 32.52 -12.94
N LYS A 40 -2.64 32.78 -13.48
CA LYS A 40 -2.85 33.71 -14.60
C LYS A 40 -2.44 35.14 -14.27
N LYS A 41 -2.77 35.64 -13.07
CA LYS A 41 -2.42 37.01 -12.65
C LYS A 41 -0.92 37.22 -12.49
N ILE A 42 -0.21 36.20 -12.00
CA ILE A 42 1.24 36.25 -11.89
C ILE A 42 1.92 36.12 -13.25
N GLU A 43 1.44 35.22 -14.12
CA GLU A 43 1.95 35.08 -15.49
C GLU A 43 1.80 36.38 -16.31
N GLN A 44 0.73 37.16 -16.08
CA GLN A 44 0.48 38.44 -16.71
C GLN A 44 1.26 39.62 -16.08
N SER A 45 2.10 39.34 -15.09
CA SER A 45 2.85 40.34 -14.31
C SER A 45 1.98 41.39 -13.59
N GLU A 46 0.70 41.08 -13.37
CA GLU A 46 -0.22 41.94 -12.62
C GLU A 46 -0.06 41.76 -11.10
N TRP A 47 0.36 40.57 -10.65
CA TRP A 47 0.54 40.23 -9.23
C TRP A 47 1.97 39.80 -8.95
N GLY A 48 2.54 40.35 -7.87
CA GLY A 48 3.80 39.87 -7.28
C GLY A 48 3.54 39.01 -6.06
N ASP A 49 4.62 38.48 -5.46
CA ASP A 49 4.54 37.60 -4.28
C ASP A 49 3.86 38.25 -3.07
N SER A 50 3.99 39.57 -2.89
CA SER A 50 3.35 40.33 -1.81
C SER A 50 1.81 40.34 -1.89
N VAL A 51 1.25 40.32 -3.13
CA VAL A 51 -0.19 40.41 -3.33
C VAL A 51 -0.94 39.18 -2.77
N VAL A 52 -0.31 38.00 -2.79
CA VAL A 52 -0.90 36.78 -2.19
C VAL A 52 -1.02 36.92 -0.67
N ALA A 53 -0.03 37.51 -0.01
CA ALA A 53 -0.07 37.78 1.42
C ALA A 53 -1.11 38.88 1.76
N GLU A 54 -1.23 39.91 0.92
CA GLU A 54 -2.25 40.95 1.04
C GLU A 54 -3.66 40.36 0.89
N LEU A 55 -3.87 39.47 -0.10
CA LEU A 55 -5.14 38.75 -0.29
C LEU A 55 -5.50 37.91 0.95
N ALA A 56 -4.55 37.17 1.51
CA ALA A 56 -4.77 36.37 2.70
C ALA A 56 -5.20 37.24 3.88
N ASN A 57 -4.52 38.37 4.10
CA ASN A 57 -4.87 39.36 5.14
C ASN A 57 -6.23 39.98 4.88
N PHE A 58 -6.54 40.34 3.64
CA PHE A 58 -7.84 40.91 3.26
C PHE A 58 -8.99 39.96 3.62
N ILE A 59 -8.88 38.67 3.21
CA ILE A 59 -9.88 37.64 3.54
C ILE A 59 -10.02 37.49 5.05
N GLN A 60 -8.91 37.39 5.78
CA GLN A 60 -8.93 37.22 7.22
C GLN A 60 -9.57 38.37 7.96
N THR A 61 -9.41 39.58 7.44
CA THR A 61 -9.92 40.82 8.08
C THR A 61 -11.40 41.06 7.77
N HIS A 62 -11.80 40.83 6.51
CA HIS A 62 -13.15 41.15 6.05
C HIS A 62 -14.14 39.99 6.20
N GLU A 63 -13.61 38.74 6.15
CA GLU A 63 -14.40 37.51 6.22
C GLU A 63 -13.79 36.54 7.24
N PRO A 64 -13.76 36.91 8.55
CA PRO A 64 -13.05 36.12 9.58
C PRO A 64 -13.63 34.70 9.79
N GLU A 65 -14.87 34.48 9.36
CA GLU A 65 -15.54 33.17 9.42
C GLU A 65 -14.99 32.20 8.36
N ILE A 66 -14.42 32.72 7.25
CA ILE A 66 -13.88 31.93 6.19
C ILE A 66 -12.51 31.41 6.59
N LYS A 67 -12.37 30.08 6.76
CA LYS A 67 -11.12 29.42 7.15
C LYS A 67 -10.46 28.75 5.95
N GLY A 68 -9.14 28.52 6.04
CA GLY A 68 -8.39 27.76 5.04
C GLY A 68 -7.71 28.60 3.96
N PHE A 69 -7.74 29.94 4.04
CA PHE A 69 -7.15 30.85 3.07
C PHE A 69 -5.94 31.63 3.63
N SER A 70 -5.05 30.93 4.37
CA SER A 70 -3.75 31.49 4.70
C SER A 70 -2.89 31.65 3.44
N ASP A 71 -1.91 32.56 3.48
CA ASP A 71 -0.92 32.76 2.41
C ASP A 71 -0.31 31.43 1.92
N LYS A 72 0.15 30.59 2.83
CA LYS A 72 0.68 29.27 2.53
C LYS A 72 -0.31 28.36 1.80
N ASN A 73 -1.59 28.40 2.20
CA ASN A 73 -2.57 27.54 1.56
C ASN A 73 -2.98 28.07 0.18
N ILE A 74 -3.02 29.37 0.00
CA ILE A 74 -3.26 30.02 -1.30
C ILE A 74 -2.13 29.69 -2.27
N TRP A 75 -0.86 29.73 -1.85
CA TRP A 75 0.27 29.27 -2.66
C TRP A 75 0.18 27.78 -3.01
N ARG A 76 -0.31 26.94 -2.10
CA ARG A 76 -0.53 25.51 -2.40
C ARG A 76 -1.66 25.29 -3.40
N MET A 77 -2.68 26.14 -3.43
CA MET A 77 -3.73 26.10 -4.46
C MET A 77 -3.16 26.42 -5.84
N LYS A 78 -2.28 27.43 -5.93
CA LYS A 78 -1.55 27.75 -7.17
C LYS A 78 -0.68 26.56 -7.61
N GLN A 79 0.15 26.02 -6.73
CA GLN A 79 0.97 24.84 -7.00
C GLN A 79 0.14 23.65 -7.48
N PHE A 80 -0.98 23.39 -6.83
CA PHE A 80 -1.92 22.32 -7.18
C PHE A 80 -2.44 22.47 -8.61
N TYR A 81 -2.91 23.65 -8.98
CA TYR A 81 -3.33 23.95 -10.35
C TYR A 81 -2.19 23.76 -11.34
N GLU A 82 -1.02 24.33 -11.09
CA GLU A 82 0.15 24.25 -11.99
C GLU A 82 0.65 22.82 -12.17
N THR A 83 0.58 22.00 -11.12
CA THR A 83 0.97 20.58 -11.18
C THR A 83 0.06 19.78 -12.10
N TYR A 84 -1.25 20.01 -12.04
CA TYR A 84 -2.21 19.15 -12.72
C TYR A 84 -2.83 19.76 -13.99
N LYS A 85 -2.63 21.06 -14.30
CA LYS A 85 -3.25 21.75 -15.45
C LYS A 85 -2.98 21.06 -16.79
N ASN A 86 -1.82 20.43 -16.96
CA ASN A 86 -1.41 19.75 -18.18
C ASN A 86 -1.79 18.24 -18.19
N PHE A 87 -2.46 17.75 -17.17
CA PHE A 87 -2.82 16.34 -17.02
C PHE A 87 -4.33 16.16 -16.81
N PRO A 88 -5.16 16.40 -17.86
CA PRO A 88 -6.61 16.37 -17.74
C PRO A 88 -7.15 15.01 -17.26
N LYS A 89 -6.44 13.91 -17.50
CA LYS A 89 -6.80 12.58 -17.01
C LYS A 89 -6.83 12.48 -15.47
N LEU A 90 -6.04 13.29 -14.76
CA LEU A 90 -5.99 13.29 -13.30
C LEU A 90 -7.05 14.19 -12.67
N SER A 91 -7.62 15.12 -13.45
CA SER A 91 -8.60 16.10 -12.97
C SER A 91 -9.83 15.47 -12.27
N PRO A 92 -10.42 14.36 -12.70
CA PRO A 92 -11.47 13.68 -11.94
C PRO A 92 -10.98 13.09 -10.62
N LEU A 93 -9.80 12.46 -10.61
CA LEU A 93 -9.25 11.79 -9.44
C LEU A 93 -8.94 12.75 -8.29
N VAL A 94 -8.35 13.90 -8.57
CA VAL A 94 -8.03 14.89 -7.54
C VAL A 94 -9.26 15.42 -6.81
N ARG A 95 -10.44 15.41 -7.45
CA ARG A 95 -11.72 15.85 -6.86
C ARG A 95 -12.33 14.81 -5.92
N GLU A 96 -11.93 13.56 -6.04
CA GLU A 96 -12.49 12.45 -5.26
C GLU A 96 -11.76 12.22 -3.93
N ILE A 97 -10.63 12.86 -3.71
CA ILE A 97 -9.84 12.73 -2.48
C ILE A 97 -9.74 14.06 -1.73
N SER A 98 -9.46 14.00 -0.42
CA SER A 98 -9.40 15.19 0.43
C SER A 98 -8.26 16.13 0.03
N TRP A 99 -8.42 17.43 0.34
CA TRP A 99 -7.36 18.43 0.13
C TRP A 99 -6.03 18.03 0.78
N THR A 100 -6.07 17.50 1.99
CA THR A 100 -4.86 17.07 2.70
C THR A 100 -4.16 15.91 2.02
N ASN A 101 -4.89 14.98 1.39
CA ASN A 101 -4.33 13.90 0.60
C ASN A 101 -3.76 14.41 -0.72
N ASN A 102 -4.45 15.32 -1.40
CA ASN A 102 -3.92 15.99 -2.59
C ASN A 102 -2.59 16.69 -2.30
N LEU A 103 -2.54 17.50 -1.21
CA LEU A 103 -1.31 18.17 -0.78
C LEU A 103 -0.17 17.18 -0.55
N LEU A 104 -0.47 16.07 0.10
CA LEU A 104 0.52 15.05 0.41
C LEU A 104 1.08 14.42 -0.85
N ILE A 105 0.21 14.04 -1.80
CA ILE A 105 0.60 13.40 -3.05
C ILE A 105 1.49 14.33 -3.87
N PHE A 106 1.03 15.54 -4.22
CA PHE A 106 1.82 16.40 -5.09
C PHE A 106 3.11 16.92 -4.45
N SER A 107 3.18 17.00 -3.12
CA SER A 107 4.40 17.44 -2.43
C SER A 107 5.44 16.35 -2.25
N ARG A 108 5.04 15.06 -2.30
CA ARG A 108 5.91 13.93 -2.01
C ARG A 108 6.23 13.05 -3.21
N SER A 109 5.35 12.99 -4.18
CA SER A 109 5.57 12.23 -5.42
C SER A 109 6.53 12.96 -6.34
N LYS A 110 7.40 12.18 -6.97
CA LYS A 110 8.48 12.70 -7.83
C LYS A 110 8.11 12.75 -9.31
N THR A 111 7.15 11.93 -9.71
CA THR A 111 6.68 11.81 -11.11
C THR A 111 5.17 11.88 -11.19
N ILE A 112 4.65 12.16 -12.38
CA ILE A 112 3.21 12.23 -12.58
C ILE A 112 2.55 10.85 -12.48
N GLU A 113 3.26 9.81 -12.88
CA GLU A 113 2.82 8.43 -12.78
C GLU A 113 2.68 7.99 -11.32
N GLU A 114 3.62 8.40 -10.47
CA GLU A 114 3.54 8.18 -9.03
C GLU A 114 2.35 8.93 -8.41
N MET A 115 2.09 10.18 -8.85
CA MET A 115 0.91 10.92 -8.43
C MET A 115 -0.38 10.23 -8.84
N GLU A 116 -0.49 9.78 -10.10
CA GLU A 116 -1.64 9.04 -10.60
C GLU A 116 -1.90 7.77 -9.79
N PHE A 117 -0.87 7.00 -9.52
CA PHE A 117 -0.97 5.80 -8.70
C PHE A 117 -1.53 6.11 -7.30
N TYR A 118 -0.95 7.09 -6.59
CA TYR A 118 -1.41 7.43 -5.25
C TYR A 118 -2.79 8.07 -5.23
N LEU A 119 -3.20 8.81 -6.27
CA LEU A 119 -4.57 9.30 -6.42
C LEU A 119 -5.57 8.14 -6.55
N LYS A 120 -5.28 7.16 -7.40
CA LYS A 120 -6.13 5.97 -7.62
C LYS A 120 -6.26 5.13 -6.36
N ILE A 121 -5.14 4.77 -5.74
CA ILE A 121 -5.16 3.91 -4.55
C ILE A 121 -5.76 4.62 -3.33
N ALA A 122 -5.53 5.92 -3.16
CA ALA A 122 -6.13 6.69 -2.07
C ALA A 122 -7.65 6.76 -2.19
N LYS A 123 -8.18 6.86 -3.43
CA LYS A 123 -9.61 6.77 -3.73
C LYS A 123 -10.16 5.37 -3.45
N GLN A 124 -9.54 4.34 -4.00
CA GLN A 124 -9.99 2.95 -3.91
C GLN A 124 -10.04 2.47 -2.46
N GLU A 125 -8.98 2.71 -1.70
CA GLU A 125 -8.81 2.26 -0.33
C GLU A 125 -9.36 3.25 0.72
N ASN A 126 -9.88 4.41 0.29
CA ASN A 126 -10.32 5.49 1.18
C ASN A 126 -9.27 5.86 2.25
N TYR A 127 -8.00 5.99 1.85
CA TYR A 127 -6.92 6.26 2.79
C TYR A 127 -7.11 7.57 3.56
N SER A 128 -6.97 7.50 4.88
CA SER A 128 -6.72 8.68 5.69
C SER A 128 -5.35 9.30 5.35
N LYS A 129 -5.15 10.58 5.71
CA LYS A 129 -3.86 11.24 5.52
C LYS A 129 -2.68 10.43 6.11
N ARG A 130 -2.87 9.83 7.30
CA ARG A 130 -1.81 9.06 7.97
C ARG A 130 -1.48 7.76 7.24
N GLU A 131 -2.49 7.09 6.71
CA GLU A 131 -2.31 5.86 5.94
C GLU A 131 -1.63 6.16 4.61
N LEU A 132 -2.09 7.19 3.89
CA LEU A 132 -1.45 7.62 2.65
C LEU A 132 0.01 8.04 2.86
N ASP A 133 0.30 8.84 3.89
CA ASP A 133 1.67 9.22 4.24
C ASP A 133 2.56 8.01 4.54
N ARG A 134 2.00 7.01 5.20
CA ARG A 134 2.67 5.73 5.45
C ARG A 134 2.98 4.99 4.16
N GLN A 135 2.01 4.88 3.24
CA GLN A 135 2.20 4.18 1.96
C GLN A 135 3.23 4.88 1.06
N ILE A 136 3.19 6.22 0.98
CA ILE A 136 4.19 7.01 0.24
C ILE A 136 5.57 6.82 0.88
N SER A 137 5.68 6.93 2.21
CA SER A 137 6.94 6.76 2.93
C SER A 137 7.52 5.35 2.82
N ALA A 138 6.65 4.36 2.66
CA ALA A 138 7.01 2.97 2.43
C ALA A 138 7.38 2.67 0.97
N GLY A 139 7.30 3.63 0.03
CA GLY A 139 7.57 3.40 -1.40
C GLY A 139 6.58 2.43 -2.05
N PHE A 140 5.29 2.54 -1.71
CA PHE A 140 4.28 1.58 -2.18
C PHE A 140 4.13 1.58 -3.71
N PHE A 141 4.34 2.73 -4.36
CA PHE A 141 4.38 2.83 -5.82
C PHE A 141 5.45 1.91 -6.43
N GLU A 142 6.71 2.08 -5.99
CA GLU A 142 7.83 1.31 -6.49
C GLU A 142 7.63 -0.20 -6.29
N ARG A 143 7.05 -0.58 -5.18
CA ARG A 143 6.81 -1.97 -4.80
C ARG A 143 5.72 -2.62 -5.62
N THR A 144 4.63 -1.90 -5.90
CA THR A 144 3.52 -2.40 -6.72
C THR A 144 3.96 -2.61 -8.16
N MET A 145 4.87 -1.76 -8.66
CA MET A 145 5.39 -1.88 -10.02
C MET A 145 6.33 -3.08 -10.22
N ILE A 146 6.84 -3.70 -9.14
CA ILE A 146 7.74 -4.86 -9.23
C ILE A 146 6.96 -6.18 -9.26
N GLY A 147 5.75 -6.21 -8.67
CA GLY A 147 4.99 -7.45 -8.44
C GLY A 147 4.15 -7.88 -9.64
N ASN A 148 4.40 -9.10 -10.14
CA ASN A 148 3.46 -9.89 -10.94
C ASN A 148 3.15 -11.15 -10.14
N SER A 149 1.97 -11.22 -9.51
CA SER A 149 1.61 -12.34 -8.64
C SER A 149 1.11 -13.55 -9.42
N LYS A 150 1.85 -14.66 -9.34
CA LYS A 150 1.31 -16.00 -9.63
C LYS A 150 1.15 -16.74 -8.32
N LEU A 151 -0.10 -17.06 -7.95
CA LEU A 151 -0.46 -17.70 -6.69
C LEU A 151 -0.75 -19.20 -6.88
N ALA A 152 -0.49 -20.00 -5.83
CA ALA A 152 -0.85 -21.40 -5.78
C ALA A 152 -2.37 -21.63 -5.95
N PRO A 153 -2.82 -22.75 -6.56
CA PRO A 153 -4.24 -23.07 -6.73
C PRO A 153 -5.04 -23.02 -5.42
N ALA A 154 -4.50 -23.54 -4.32
CA ALA A 154 -5.13 -23.53 -3.00
C ALA A 154 -5.38 -22.09 -2.47
N VAL A 155 -4.58 -21.14 -2.90
CA VAL A 155 -4.74 -19.71 -2.57
C VAL A 155 -5.83 -19.07 -3.42
N ARG A 156 -6.02 -19.51 -4.68
CA ARG A 156 -7.04 -19.02 -5.62
C ARG A 156 -8.46 -19.45 -5.23
N GLU A 157 -8.61 -20.61 -4.61
CA GLU A 157 -9.90 -21.17 -4.18
C GLU A 157 -10.39 -20.63 -2.82
N SER A 158 -9.54 -19.92 -2.09
CA SER A 158 -9.93 -19.25 -0.85
C SER A 158 -10.94 -18.14 -1.13
N LYS A 159 -12.04 -18.08 -0.36
CA LYS A 159 -13.10 -17.06 -0.47
C LYS A 159 -12.58 -15.63 -0.20
N ASN A 160 -11.39 -15.49 0.33
CA ASN A 160 -10.70 -14.23 0.54
C ASN A 160 -9.62 -14.08 -0.53
N ASP A 161 -9.60 -12.94 -1.22
CA ASP A 161 -8.58 -12.64 -2.21
C ASP A 161 -7.21 -12.45 -1.54
N LEU A 162 -6.49 -13.58 -1.35
CA LEU A 162 -5.17 -13.60 -0.75
C LEU A 162 -4.13 -12.89 -1.62
N SER A 163 -4.41 -12.74 -2.92
CA SER A 163 -3.53 -12.03 -3.86
C SER A 163 -3.43 -10.54 -3.54
N ALA A 164 -4.52 -9.96 -3.01
CA ALA A 164 -4.51 -8.56 -2.57
C ALA A 164 -3.77 -8.34 -1.24
N THR A 165 -3.59 -9.41 -0.45
CA THR A 165 -2.98 -9.33 0.89
C THR A 165 -1.48 -9.57 0.85
N PHE A 166 -1.02 -10.51 0.03
CA PHE A 166 0.38 -10.92 -0.03
C PHE A 166 1.00 -10.55 -1.37
N LYS A 167 2.26 -10.09 -1.32
CA LYS A 167 2.99 -9.66 -2.51
C LYS A 167 3.85 -10.78 -3.06
N ASP A 168 3.99 -10.80 -4.38
CA ASP A 168 4.90 -11.69 -5.07
C ASP A 168 6.38 -11.31 -4.85
N SER A 169 6.63 -10.02 -4.63
CA SER A 169 7.95 -9.48 -4.34
C SER A 169 7.86 -8.41 -3.25
N TYR A 170 8.81 -8.45 -2.32
CA TYR A 170 9.00 -7.48 -1.24
C TYR A 170 10.29 -6.69 -1.45
N VAL A 171 10.34 -5.44 -0.98
CA VAL A 171 11.53 -4.60 -1.10
C VAL A 171 12.04 -4.21 0.28
N PHE A 172 13.25 -4.69 0.61
CA PHE A 172 13.88 -4.54 1.90
C PHE A 172 15.12 -3.61 1.83
N GLU A 173 15.05 -2.54 1.02
CA GLU A 173 16.13 -1.55 0.87
C GLU A 173 16.51 -0.91 2.20
N PHE A 174 15.55 -0.80 3.11
CA PHE A 174 15.74 -0.24 4.44
C PHE A 174 16.69 -1.06 5.34
N LEU A 175 16.97 -2.32 4.97
CA LEU A 175 17.89 -3.17 5.72
C LEU A 175 19.36 -2.83 5.45
N ASN A 176 19.66 -2.19 4.31
CA ASN A 176 21.02 -1.89 3.86
C ASN A 176 21.93 -3.14 3.88
N LEU A 177 21.39 -4.30 3.52
CA LEU A 177 22.14 -5.56 3.47
C LEU A 177 23.05 -5.57 2.25
N PRO A 178 24.26 -6.15 2.37
CA PRO A 178 25.12 -6.40 1.22
C PRO A 178 24.42 -7.40 0.27
N GLU A 179 24.88 -7.43 -0.98
CA GLU A 179 24.30 -8.34 -1.99
C GLU A 179 24.41 -9.80 -1.56
N THR A 180 25.51 -10.18 -0.93
CA THR A 180 25.69 -11.48 -0.28
C THR A 180 25.51 -11.33 1.23
N HIS A 181 24.48 -11.98 1.78
CA HIS A 181 24.18 -12.01 3.21
C HIS A 181 23.61 -13.37 3.61
N SER A 182 23.67 -13.69 4.90
CA SER A 182 23.10 -14.92 5.44
C SER A 182 21.61 -14.77 5.79
N GLU A 183 20.90 -15.90 5.98
CA GLU A 183 19.53 -15.92 6.51
C GLU A 183 19.45 -15.23 7.88
N SER A 184 20.45 -15.44 8.74
CA SER A 184 20.54 -14.80 10.05
C SER A 184 20.75 -13.26 9.96
N ASP A 185 21.46 -12.76 8.95
CA ASP A 185 21.61 -11.32 8.74
C ASP A 185 20.28 -10.71 8.27
N LEU A 186 19.57 -11.40 7.38
CA LEU A 186 18.25 -11.01 6.92
C LEU A 186 17.26 -10.98 8.09
N GLN A 187 17.16 -12.05 8.87
CA GLN A 187 16.26 -12.15 10.02
C GLN A 187 16.52 -11.04 11.04
N ARG A 188 17.78 -10.89 11.48
CA ARG A 188 18.17 -9.83 12.42
C ARG A 188 17.87 -8.43 11.88
N GLY A 189 18.08 -8.21 10.59
CA GLY A 189 17.76 -6.95 9.92
C GLY A 189 16.25 -6.66 9.97
N LEU A 190 15.41 -7.63 9.61
CA LEU A 190 13.95 -7.50 9.64
C LEU A 190 13.42 -7.23 11.05
N VAL A 191 13.92 -7.95 12.05
CA VAL A 191 13.52 -7.75 13.46
C VAL A 191 13.95 -6.36 13.94
N ARG A 192 15.16 -5.94 13.66
CA ARG A 192 15.66 -4.60 14.00
C ARG A 192 14.85 -3.49 13.36
N GLN A 193 14.38 -3.69 12.13
CA GLN A 193 13.60 -2.77 11.34
C GLN A 193 12.12 -3.17 11.26
N MET A 194 11.59 -3.83 12.30
CA MET A 194 10.24 -4.40 12.34
C MET A 194 9.15 -3.41 11.91
N LYS A 195 9.27 -2.15 12.28
CA LYS A 195 8.34 -1.10 11.83
C LYS A 195 8.29 -0.99 10.30
N ASN A 196 9.45 -0.97 9.65
CA ASN A 196 9.54 -0.87 8.19
C ASN A 196 9.10 -2.18 7.54
N PHE A 197 9.42 -3.31 8.14
CA PHE A 197 8.97 -4.61 7.67
C PHE A 197 7.44 -4.76 7.72
N ILE A 198 6.78 -4.38 8.82
CA ILE A 198 5.30 -4.38 8.89
C ILE A 198 4.68 -3.42 7.86
N LEU A 199 5.31 -2.26 7.62
CA LEU A 199 4.87 -1.35 6.57
C LEU A 199 5.00 -1.97 5.18
N GLU A 200 6.05 -2.77 4.98
CA GLU A 200 6.26 -3.50 3.74
C GLU A 200 5.25 -4.65 3.57
N LEU A 201 4.96 -5.41 4.61
CA LEU A 201 3.96 -6.47 4.57
C LEU A 201 2.56 -5.93 4.24
N GLY A 202 2.19 -4.78 4.77
CA GLY A 202 0.90 -4.15 4.53
C GLY A 202 0.02 -4.06 5.77
N LYS A 203 -1.30 -3.90 5.54
CA LYS A 203 -2.29 -3.77 6.61
C LYS A 203 -2.52 -5.09 7.35
N ASP A 204 -2.93 -4.97 8.60
CA ASP A 204 -3.46 -6.06 9.43
C ASP A 204 -2.45 -7.13 9.88
N PHE A 205 -1.17 -6.96 9.62
CA PHE A 205 -0.12 -7.82 10.17
C PHE A 205 0.26 -7.42 11.59
N LEU A 206 0.21 -8.38 12.50
CA LEU A 206 0.64 -8.25 13.90
C LEU A 206 1.80 -9.20 14.15
N PHE A 207 2.95 -8.68 14.58
CA PHE A 207 4.12 -9.51 14.92
C PHE A 207 3.88 -10.27 16.22
N ILE A 208 4.07 -11.60 16.20
CA ILE A 208 3.96 -12.47 17.37
C ILE A 208 5.35 -12.77 17.94
N GLY A 209 6.31 -13.15 17.07
CA GLY A 209 7.66 -13.46 17.53
C GLY A 209 8.60 -13.87 16.41
N GLU A 210 9.89 -13.87 16.74
CA GLU A 210 10.98 -14.47 15.97
C GLU A 210 11.40 -15.78 16.59
N GLU A 211 11.99 -16.68 15.78
CA GLU A 211 12.41 -18.02 16.24
C GLU A 211 11.31 -18.69 17.09
N TYR A 212 10.07 -18.63 16.57
CA TYR A 212 8.93 -19.11 17.32
C TYR A 212 8.98 -20.63 17.49
N LYS A 213 9.14 -21.05 18.75
CA LYS A 213 9.32 -22.46 19.09
C LYS A 213 8.04 -23.25 18.91
N LEU A 214 8.12 -24.34 18.15
CA LEU A 214 7.12 -25.39 18.04
C LEU A 214 7.70 -26.69 18.64
N GLN A 215 6.96 -27.36 19.51
CA GLN A 215 7.34 -28.68 20.00
C GLN A 215 6.44 -29.73 19.38
N VAL A 216 7.01 -30.61 18.58
CA VAL A 216 6.29 -31.73 17.97
C VAL A 216 6.94 -33.06 18.42
N GLY A 217 6.22 -33.82 19.18
CA GLY A 217 6.79 -34.97 19.87
C GLY A 217 7.89 -34.54 20.85
N ASN A 218 9.08 -35.13 20.73
CA ASN A 218 10.24 -34.78 21.57
C ASN A 218 11.22 -33.82 20.88
N ASN A 219 10.85 -33.21 19.75
CA ASN A 219 11.73 -32.35 19.00
C ASN A 219 11.22 -30.89 19.01
N ASP A 220 12.17 -29.98 19.08
CA ASP A 220 11.93 -28.55 18.99
C ASP A 220 12.21 -28.05 17.57
N PHE A 221 11.29 -27.26 17.04
CA PHE A 221 11.39 -26.60 15.73
C PHE A 221 11.18 -25.11 15.91
N TYR A 222 11.69 -24.32 14.97
CA TYR A 222 11.66 -22.86 15.08
C TYR A 222 11.21 -22.26 13.77
N ILE A 223 10.15 -21.42 13.83
CA ILE A 223 9.69 -20.60 12.71
C ILE A 223 10.47 -19.30 12.75
N ASP A 224 11.06 -18.87 11.63
CA ASP A 224 11.87 -17.65 11.58
C ASP A 224 11.11 -16.44 12.08
N LEU A 225 9.91 -16.16 11.53
CA LEU A 225 9.04 -15.07 11.96
C LEU A 225 7.58 -15.52 11.94
N LEU A 226 6.86 -15.28 13.03
CA LEU A 226 5.44 -15.57 13.15
C LEU A 226 4.63 -14.28 13.30
N PHE A 227 3.57 -14.17 12.50
CA PHE A 227 2.62 -13.06 12.52
C PHE A 227 1.20 -13.59 12.69
N TYR A 228 0.29 -12.69 13.05
CA TYR A 228 -1.15 -12.86 12.94
C TYR A 228 -1.73 -11.84 11.96
N HIS A 229 -2.57 -12.28 11.05
CA HIS A 229 -3.25 -11.39 10.09
C HIS A 229 -4.71 -11.18 10.51
N ARG A 230 -5.05 -9.94 10.93
CA ARG A 230 -6.37 -9.61 11.48
C ARG A 230 -7.52 -9.79 10.48
N GLY A 231 -7.34 -9.35 9.24
CA GLY A 231 -8.35 -9.43 8.20
C GLY A 231 -8.65 -10.87 7.79
N LEU A 232 -7.62 -11.71 7.72
CA LEU A 232 -7.73 -13.13 7.38
C LEU A 232 -8.01 -14.01 8.61
N GLN A 233 -7.85 -13.48 9.81
CA GLN A 233 -8.02 -14.19 11.08
C GLN A 233 -7.21 -15.50 11.14
N CYS A 234 -5.93 -15.45 10.78
CA CYS A 234 -5.04 -16.60 10.73
C CYS A 234 -3.62 -16.27 11.17
N LEU A 235 -2.87 -17.29 11.54
CA LEU A 235 -1.43 -17.23 11.74
C LEU A 235 -0.73 -17.17 10.37
N VAL A 236 0.37 -16.42 10.28
CA VAL A 236 1.21 -16.32 9.07
C VAL A 236 2.65 -16.62 9.46
N ALA A 237 3.17 -17.73 8.97
CA ALA A 237 4.55 -18.15 9.18
C ALA A 237 5.42 -17.69 8.01
N PHE A 238 6.48 -16.94 8.31
CA PHE A 238 7.51 -16.59 7.33
C PHE A 238 8.73 -17.49 7.53
N GLU A 239 9.18 -18.08 6.43
CA GLU A 239 10.44 -18.81 6.31
C GLU A 239 11.37 -18.01 5.41
N LEU A 240 12.59 -17.75 5.87
CA LEU A 240 13.57 -16.90 5.19
C LEU A 240 14.63 -17.74 4.50
N LYS A 241 14.94 -17.44 3.26
CA LYS A 241 16.03 -18.05 2.49
C LYS A 241 16.88 -16.98 1.82
N ALA A 242 18.18 -16.99 2.09
CA ALA A 242 19.12 -16.04 1.50
C ALA A 242 19.57 -16.43 0.08
N ASP A 243 19.11 -17.54 -0.43
CA ASP A 243 19.40 -18.06 -1.77
C ASP A 243 18.16 -18.09 -2.68
N LYS A 244 18.34 -18.69 -3.87
CA LYS A 244 17.25 -18.94 -4.81
C LYS A 244 16.30 -20.00 -4.27
N PHE A 245 15.00 -19.85 -4.57
CA PHE A 245 13.97 -20.84 -4.26
C PHE A 245 14.34 -22.25 -4.75
N LYS A 246 14.12 -23.23 -3.88
CA LYS A 246 14.18 -24.67 -4.17
C LYS A 246 12.93 -25.37 -3.66
N PRO A 247 12.39 -26.39 -4.36
CA PRO A 247 11.18 -27.11 -3.95
C PRO A 247 11.24 -27.75 -2.56
N ASP A 248 12.43 -28.14 -2.12
CA ASP A 248 12.67 -28.73 -0.78
C ASP A 248 12.41 -27.75 0.37
N HIS A 249 12.52 -26.44 0.15
CA HIS A 249 12.20 -25.42 1.15
C HIS A 249 10.73 -25.46 1.60
N LEU A 250 9.82 -25.95 0.75
CA LEU A 250 8.40 -26.07 1.09
C LEU A 250 8.11 -27.15 2.14
N GLY A 251 8.95 -28.18 2.21
CA GLY A 251 8.75 -29.29 3.17
C GLY A 251 8.74 -28.81 4.63
N GLN A 252 9.70 -27.97 4.98
CA GLN A 252 9.83 -27.38 6.32
C GLN A 252 8.64 -26.47 6.63
N LEU A 253 8.29 -25.56 5.71
CA LEU A 253 7.19 -24.63 5.90
C LEU A 253 5.84 -25.35 6.04
N ASN A 254 5.55 -26.34 5.19
CA ASN A 254 4.32 -27.14 5.27
C ASN A 254 4.21 -27.89 6.62
N PHE A 255 5.32 -28.41 7.15
CA PHE A 255 5.36 -29.02 8.47
C PHE A 255 5.02 -27.99 9.56
N TYR A 256 5.54 -26.77 9.48
CA TYR A 256 5.23 -25.71 10.43
C TYR A 256 3.75 -25.31 10.40
N LEU A 257 3.15 -25.24 9.22
CA LEU A 257 1.73 -24.91 9.08
C LEU A 257 0.84 -25.97 9.73
N GLU A 258 1.15 -27.24 9.52
CA GLU A 258 0.42 -28.34 10.15
C GLU A 258 0.55 -28.29 11.69
N ALA A 259 1.75 -28.03 12.21
CA ALA A 259 1.97 -27.91 13.66
C ALA A 259 1.25 -26.68 14.24
N LEU A 260 1.26 -25.53 13.54
CA LEU A 260 0.52 -24.35 13.95
C LEU A 260 -0.99 -24.62 14.01
N ASP A 261 -1.52 -25.28 12.99
CA ASP A 261 -2.96 -25.55 12.89
C ASP A 261 -3.45 -26.56 13.94
N ARG A 262 -2.61 -27.51 14.37
CA ARG A 262 -2.96 -28.49 15.41
C ARG A 262 -2.79 -27.94 16.81
N ASP A 263 -1.67 -27.29 17.09
CA ASP A 263 -1.21 -27.05 18.45
C ASP A 263 -1.31 -25.60 18.91
N VAL A 264 -1.34 -24.63 17.98
CA VAL A 264 -1.27 -23.19 18.30
C VAL A 264 -2.55 -22.45 17.94
N LYS A 265 -3.09 -22.71 16.76
CA LYS A 265 -4.28 -22.05 16.21
C LYS A 265 -5.49 -22.22 17.13
N LYS A 266 -6.28 -21.16 17.29
CA LYS A 266 -7.57 -21.22 18.00
C LYS A 266 -8.67 -21.80 17.09
N GLN A 267 -9.73 -22.34 17.71
CA GLN A 267 -10.84 -22.97 16.97
C GLN A 267 -11.58 -22.03 16.01
N ASN A 268 -11.60 -20.74 16.32
CA ASN A 268 -12.26 -19.71 15.52
C ASN A 268 -11.33 -19.04 14.49
N GLU A 269 -10.10 -19.50 14.37
CA GLU A 269 -9.13 -18.98 13.40
C GLU A 269 -9.10 -19.84 12.13
N ASN A 270 -8.84 -19.20 11.01
CA ASN A 270 -8.66 -19.85 9.73
C ASN A 270 -7.33 -20.62 9.69
N PRO A 271 -7.14 -21.54 8.74
CA PRO A 271 -5.87 -22.25 8.56
C PRO A 271 -4.70 -21.30 8.41
N SER A 272 -3.57 -21.65 8.99
CA SER A 272 -2.34 -20.89 8.95
C SER A 272 -1.80 -20.76 7.53
N ILE A 273 -1.20 -19.62 7.21
CA ILE A 273 -0.64 -19.33 5.88
C ILE A 273 0.89 -19.31 5.98
N GLY A 274 1.56 -19.94 5.00
CA GLY A 274 3.01 -19.92 4.88
C GLY A 274 3.49 -18.95 3.80
N VAL A 275 4.51 -18.18 4.12
CA VAL A 275 5.19 -17.29 3.17
C VAL A 275 6.68 -17.62 3.19
N LEU A 276 7.17 -18.17 2.09
CA LEU A 276 8.60 -18.39 1.91
C LEU A 276 9.19 -17.17 1.19
N LEU A 277 10.08 -16.47 1.88
CA LEU A 277 10.82 -15.33 1.33
C LEU A 277 12.19 -15.79 0.85
N CYS A 278 12.46 -15.66 -0.44
CA CYS A 278 13.74 -16.03 -1.06
C CYS A 278 14.34 -14.87 -1.87
N LYS A 279 15.64 -14.90 -2.10
CA LYS A 279 16.35 -13.86 -2.83
C LYS A 279 16.00 -13.82 -4.31
N ASP A 280 15.70 -14.98 -4.90
CA ASP A 280 15.35 -15.15 -6.31
C ASP A 280 14.45 -16.37 -6.48
N LYS A 281 13.62 -16.39 -7.51
CA LYS A 281 12.75 -17.52 -7.83
C LYS A 281 12.54 -17.67 -9.34
N ASP A 282 12.37 -18.89 -9.78
CA ASP A 282 11.86 -19.20 -11.09
C ASP A 282 10.35 -19.46 -10.99
N SER A 283 9.56 -18.66 -11.71
CA SER A 283 8.09 -18.71 -11.63
C SER A 283 7.53 -20.07 -12.06
N GLU A 284 8.15 -20.74 -13.03
CA GLU A 284 7.74 -22.07 -13.49
C GLU A 284 8.02 -23.12 -12.42
N VAL A 285 9.22 -23.09 -11.83
CA VAL A 285 9.60 -24.01 -10.75
C VAL A 285 8.69 -23.82 -9.53
N VAL A 286 8.35 -22.58 -9.16
CA VAL A 286 7.40 -22.29 -8.08
C VAL A 286 6.01 -22.82 -8.39
N GLU A 287 5.51 -22.63 -9.62
CA GLU A 287 4.20 -23.14 -10.04
C GLU A 287 4.14 -24.69 -9.94
N TYR A 288 5.17 -25.39 -10.44
CA TYR A 288 5.25 -26.85 -10.32
C TYR A 288 5.32 -27.31 -8.87
N ALA A 289 6.12 -26.66 -8.04
CA ALA A 289 6.28 -27.00 -6.64
C ALA A 289 4.99 -26.82 -5.81
N LEU A 290 4.22 -25.77 -6.11
CA LEU A 290 2.97 -25.45 -5.44
C LEU A 290 1.74 -26.17 -6.00
N SER A 291 1.82 -26.72 -7.22
CA SER A 291 0.68 -27.30 -7.95
C SER A 291 -0.06 -28.42 -7.20
N ARG A 292 0.62 -29.13 -6.30
CA ARG A 292 0.05 -30.20 -5.46
C ARG A 292 0.07 -29.88 -3.97
N SER A 293 0.42 -28.64 -3.60
CA SER A 293 0.39 -28.23 -2.19
C SER A 293 -1.05 -28.08 -1.71
N LEU A 294 -1.38 -28.80 -0.64
CA LEU A 294 -2.65 -28.68 0.07
C LEU A 294 -2.63 -27.53 1.09
N SER A 295 -1.45 -27.07 1.47
CA SER A 295 -1.28 -25.99 2.43
C SER A 295 -1.32 -24.63 1.70
N PRO A 296 -1.93 -23.60 2.29
CA PRO A 296 -1.95 -22.24 1.74
C PRO A 296 -0.57 -21.62 1.90
N THR A 297 0.32 -21.94 0.96
CA THR A 297 1.72 -21.51 0.94
C THR A 297 1.98 -20.63 -0.28
N MET A 298 2.77 -19.59 -0.07
CA MET A 298 3.25 -18.68 -1.11
C MET A 298 4.77 -18.62 -1.11
N VAL A 299 5.34 -18.38 -2.30
CA VAL A 299 6.76 -18.13 -2.48
C VAL A 299 6.91 -16.71 -3.02
N SER A 300 7.51 -15.86 -2.24
CA SER A 300 7.77 -14.46 -2.60
C SER A 300 9.26 -14.19 -2.69
N GLU A 301 9.69 -13.40 -3.67
CA GLU A 301 11.07 -12.92 -3.69
C GLU A 301 11.23 -11.66 -2.84
N TYR A 302 12.44 -11.37 -2.39
CA TYR A 302 12.76 -10.07 -1.81
C TYR A 302 13.94 -9.42 -2.52
N LYS A 303 13.92 -8.08 -2.59
CA LYS A 303 14.97 -7.26 -3.17
C LYS A 303 15.54 -6.32 -2.12
N THR A 304 16.86 -6.23 -2.06
CA THR A 304 17.55 -5.33 -1.12
C THR A 304 17.82 -3.95 -1.71
N GLN A 305 17.41 -3.72 -2.96
CA GLN A 305 17.56 -2.44 -3.67
C GLN A 305 16.26 -2.09 -4.39
N LEU A 306 15.98 -0.79 -4.49
CA LEU A 306 14.86 -0.29 -5.30
C LEU A 306 15.17 -0.52 -6.80
N PRO A 307 14.15 -0.85 -7.60
CA PRO A 307 14.32 -1.03 -9.03
C PRO A 307 14.64 0.27 -9.76
N ASP A 308 15.23 0.16 -10.94
CA ASP A 308 15.52 1.29 -11.82
C ASP A 308 14.23 2.04 -12.19
N LYS A 309 14.30 3.37 -12.20
CA LYS A 309 13.20 4.28 -12.51
C LYS A 309 12.58 4.01 -13.89
N LYS A 310 13.39 3.62 -14.90
CA LYS A 310 12.89 3.33 -16.25
C LYS A 310 12.02 2.07 -16.27
N LEU A 311 12.41 1.03 -15.52
CA LEU A 311 11.63 -0.20 -15.38
C LEU A 311 10.29 0.07 -14.70
N LEU A 312 10.27 0.97 -13.70
CA LEU A 312 9.06 1.39 -13.02
C LEU A 312 8.07 2.10 -13.96
N GLN A 313 8.58 2.98 -14.81
CA GLN A 313 7.76 3.69 -15.80
C GLN A 313 7.14 2.76 -16.84
N GLN A 314 7.92 1.79 -17.36
CA GLN A 314 7.41 0.80 -18.31
C GLN A 314 6.29 -0.05 -17.71
N LYS A 315 6.49 -0.59 -16.51
CA LYS A 315 5.47 -1.41 -15.84
C LYS A 315 4.22 -0.63 -15.47
N LEU A 316 4.34 0.66 -15.14
CA LEU A 316 3.19 1.52 -14.90
C LEU A 316 2.32 1.65 -16.17
N HIS A 317 2.95 1.85 -17.31
CA HIS A 317 2.23 1.88 -18.60
C HIS A 317 1.53 0.55 -18.88
N GLU A 318 2.22 -0.57 -18.73
CA GLU A 318 1.63 -1.91 -18.92
C GLU A 318 0.40 -2.15 -18.03
N LEU A 319 0.43 -1.73 -16.76
CA LEU A 319 -0.68 -1.93 -15.82
C LEU A 319 -1.92 -1.07 -16.14
N PHE A 320 -1.73 0.13 -16.65
CA PHE A 320 -2.84 1.05 -16.92
C PHE A 320 -3.37 0.96 -18.36
N ASP A 321 -2.59 0.48 -19.32
CA ASP A 321 -3.04 0.24 -20.69
C ASP A 321 -3.91 -1.03 -20.77
N THR A 322 -3.68 -2.05 -19.92
CA THR A 322 -4.50 -3.27 -19.85
C THR A 322 -5.91 -3.00 -19.29
N GLU A 323 -6.11 -1.98 -18.46
CA GLU A 323 -7.44 -1.63 -17.93
C GLU A 323 -8.32 -0.83 -18.93
N MET A 324 -7.78 -0.37 -20.05
CA MET A 324 -8.52 0.39 -21.06
C MET A 324 -9.10 -0.47 -22.18
N ASP A 325 -8.61 -1.71 -22.37
CA ASP A 325 -9.09 -2.65 -23.41
C ASP A 325 -10.26 -3.54 -22.95
N ASP A 326 -10.64 -3.52 -21.65
CA ASP A 326 -11.74 -4.31 -21.07
C ASP A 326 -13.03 -3.49 -20.83
N LYS A 327 -13.25 -2.39 -21.56
CA LYS A 327 -14.51 -1.64 -21.48
C LYS A 327 -15.14 -1.39 -22.83
#